data_1efb96058fa1ecc27003c65842413339
#
_entry.id   1efb96058fa1ecc27003c65842413339
#
_cell.length_a   1.000
_cell.length_b   1.000
_cell.length_c   1.000
_cell.angle_alpha   90.00
_cell.angle_beta   90.00
_cell.angle_gamma   90.00
#
_symmetry.space_group_name_H-M   'P 1'
#
loop_
_entity.id
_entity.type
_entity.pdbx_description
1 polymer ?
#
loop_
_entity_poly.entity_id
_entity_poly.type
_entity_poly.pdbx_seq_one_letter_code
_entity_poly.pdbx_strand_id
1 'polypeptide(L)'
;LFIGVYNRLVKQFNLNPLSFRLSSFIEAPQGSGLGTSSTIVVSLIGAFVEWLKLPLGKYDIARLAYEIERIDLGMSGGKQDQYAATFGGINYMEFLANDKVIVNPLQLKDEVLYELEFNLLLYFTATQRLSATIINEQVKNVKENNSKSVEAMHHLKEQAQQMKDSLLRGDLNKIGEILHFGWTNKKQIAHSISNDLIDNVYTTAINTGATGGKISGAGGGGFMFFYCPAVTKVKVARAIEGLG
;
A
#
# COMPACT_ATOMS: atom_id res chain seq x y z
N LEU A 1 15.30 -9.62 -7.00
CA LEU A 1 14.74 -8.43 -7.65
C LEU A 1 15.74 -7.81 -8.63
N PHE A 2 16.94 -7.42 -8.21
CA PHE A 2 17.94 -6.72 -9.05
C PHE A 2 18.24 -7.44 -10.37
N ILE A 3 18.60 -8.73 -10.28
CA ILE A 3 18.90 -9.57 -11.45
C ILE A 3 17.66 -9.71 -12.35
N GLY A 4 16.46 -9.85 -11.78
CA GLY A 4 15.22 -9.94 -12.55
C GLY A 4 14.95 -8.69 -13.36
N VAL A 5 15.10 -7.51 -12.75
CA VAL A 5 14.95 -6.22 -13.45
C VAL A 5 15.97 -6.10 -14.57
N TYR A 6 17.24 -6.34 -14.29
CA TYR A 6 18.31 -6.26 -15.27
C TYR A 6 18.07 -7.19 -16.47
N ASN A 7 17.81 -8.48 -16.21
CA ASN A 7 17.59 -9.47 -17.27
C ASN A 7 16.37 -9.12 -18.12
N ARG A 8 15.30 -8.63 -17.50
CA ARG A 8 14.10 -8.20 -18.24
C ARG A 8 14.39 -7.01 -19.15
N LEU A 9 15.10 -6.01 -18.67
CA LEU A 9 15.46 -4.83 -19.47
C LEU A 9 16.42 -5.19 -20.61
N VAL A 10 17.45 -5.98 -20.35
CA VAL A 10 18.39 -6.47 -21.39
C VAL A 10 17.62 -7.19 -22.49
N LYS A 11 16.72 -8.10 -22.12
CA LYS A 11 15.91 -8.87 -23.09
C LYS A 11 14.92 -7.99 -23.86
N GLN A 12 14.20 -7.12 -23.17
CA GLN A 12 13.12 -6.32 -23.78
C GLN A 12 13.65 -5.25 -24.73
N PHE A 13 14.79 -4.65 -24.40
CA PHE A 13 15.40 -3.56 -25.19
C PHE A 13 16.59 -4.01 -26.03
N ASN A 14 16.86 -5.33 -26.08
CA ASN A 14 17.99 -5.91 -26.83
C ASN A 14 19.32 -5.21 -26.51
N LEU A 15 19.57 -4.98 -25.21
CA LEU A 15 20.78 -4.29 -24.76
C LEU A 15 21.99 -5.23 -24.77
N ASN A 16 23.17 -4.69 -25.08
CA ASN A 16 24.41 -5.40 -24.81
C ASN A 16 24.60 -5.57 -23.30
N PRO A 17 25.26 -6.66 -22.85
CA PRO A 17 25.60 -6.81 -21.43
C PRO A 17 26.37 -5.59 -20.90
N LEU A 18 25.87 -5.06 -19.77
CA LEU A 18 26.44 -3.86 -19.14
C LEU A 18 27.30 -4.27 -17.94
N SER A 19 28.44 -3.60 -17.78
CA SER A 19 29.29 -3.73 -16.59
C SER A 19 29.12 -2.50 -15.71
N PHE A 20 28.53 -2.69 -14.52
CA PHE A 20 28.28 -1.60 -13.57
C PHE A 20 28.17 -2.13 -12.15
N ARG A 21 28.27 -1.23 -11.19
CA ARG A 21 27.96 -1.48 -9.78
C ARG A 21 26.70 -0.71 -9.41
N LEU A 22 25.73 -1.42 -8.81
CA LEU A 22 24.49 -0.82 -8.33
C LEU A 22 24.36 -1.05 -6.83
N SER A 23 24.03 0.00 -6.10
CA SER A 23 23.72 -0.05 -4.67
C SER A 23 22.36 0.60 -4.41
N SER A 24 21.58 0.01 -3.52
CA SER A 24 20.32 0.60 -3.06
C SER A 24 20.31 0.70 -1.54
N PHE A 25 19.58 1.67 -1.05
CA PHE A 25 19.38 1.89 0.37
C PHE A 25 17.86 2.07 0.65
N ILE A 26 17.39 1.51 1.74
CA ILE A 26 16.00 1.59 2.18
C ILE A 26 16.00 1.85 3.68
N GLU A 27 15.29 2.89 4.12
CA GLU A 27 15.09 3.19 5.53
C GLU A 27 13.94 2.39 6.16
N ALA A 28 12.91 2.06 5.36
CA ALA A 28 11.76 1.32 5.85
C ALA A 28 12.11 -0.15 6.16
N PRO A 29 11.69 -0.68 7.31
CA PRO A 29 11.93 -2.08 7.65
C PRO A 29 11.35 -3.03 6.61
N GLN A 30 12.03 -4.15 6.38
CA GLN A 30 11.51 -5.21 5.52
C GLN A 30 10.22 -5.78 6.12
N GLY A 31 9.22 -6.04 5.27
CA GLY A 31 7.90 -6.52 5.74
C GLY A 31 7.03 -5.43 6.37
N SER A 32 7.42 -4.16 6.24
CA SER A 32 6.69 -3.00 6.77
C SER A 32 5.27 -2.82 6.22
N GLY A 33 4.94 -3.43 5.09
CA GLY A 33 3.66 -3.21 4.40
C GLY A 33 3.58 -1.88 3.62
N LEU A 34 4.71 -1.19 3.46
CA LEU A 34 4.79 0.10 2.76
C LEU A 34 5.13 -0.02 1.27
N GLY A 35 5.02 -1.23 0.69
CA GLY A 35 5.31 -1.44 -0.74
C GLY A 35 6.80 -1.38 -1.11
N THR A 36 7.71 -1.59 -0.13
CA THR A 36 9.17 -1.43 -0.32
C THR A 36 9.73 -2.28 -1.45
N SER A 37 9.27 -3.51 -1.63
CA SER A 37 9.68 -4.39 -2.72
C SER A 37 9.43 -3.75 -4.09
N SER A 38 8.18 -3.35 -4.32
CA SER A 38 7.78 -2.73 -5.59
C SER A 38 8.46 -1.37 -5.81
N THR A 39 8.69 -0.61 -4.73
CA THR A 39 9.44 0.65 -4.79
C THR A 39 10.88 0.43 -5.28
N ILE A 40 11.55 -0.62 -4.80
CA ILE A 40 12.89 -0.98 -5.31
C ILE A 40 12.84 -1.27 -6.81
N VAL A 41 11.88 -2.12 -7.24
CA VAL A 41 11.77 -2.48 -8.66
C VAL A 41 11.52 -1.26 -9.53
N VAL A 42 10.59 -0.39 -9.13
CA VAL A 42 10.29 0.87 -9.83
C VAL A 42 11.52 1.78 -9.88
N SER A 43 12.23 1.94 -8.76
CA SER A 43 13.45 2.78 -8.69
C SER A 43 14.56 2.24 -9.59
N LEU A 44 14.74 0.91 -9.64
CA LEU A 44 15.71 0.27 -10.53
C LEU A 44 15.36 0.52 -11.99
N ILE A 45 14.10 0.29 -12.38
CA ILE A 45 13.64 0.58 -13.76
C ILE A 45 13.86 2.05 -14.08
N GLY A 46 13.45 2.96 -13.19
CA GLY A 46 13.64 4.40 -13.36
C GLY A 46 15.11 4.79 -13.56
N ALA A 47 16.03 4.21 -12.78
CA ALA A 47 17.45 4.44 -12.93
C ALA A 47 17.98 4.01 -14.32
N PHE A 48 17.56 2.84 -14.80
CA PHE A 48 17.91 2.38 -16.15
C PHE A 48 17.28 3.23 -17.25
N VAL A 49 16.02 3.67 -17.06
CA VAL A 49 15.32 4.57 -17.99
C VAL A 49 16.13 5.87 -18.15
N GLU A 50 16.55 6.48 -17.04
CA GLU A 50 17.32 7.71 -17.08
C GLU A 50 18.74 7.48 -17.64
N TRP A 51 19.40 6.42 -17.23
CA TRP A 51 20.77 6.13 -17.68
C TRP A 51 20.84 5.79 -19.18
N LEU A 52 19.96 4.93 -19.65
CA LEU A 52 19.99 4.40 -21.03
C LEU A 52 19.01 5.13 -21.96
N LYS A 53 18.31 6.16 -21.45
CA LYS A 53 17.29 6.92 -22.19
C LYS A 53 16.23 6.03 -22.84
N LEU A 54 15.74 5.04 -22.07
CA LEU A 54 14.73 4.12 -22.55
C LEU A 54 13.39 4.84 -22.75
N PRO A 55 12.62 4.53 -23.80
CA PRO A 55 11.36 5.22 -24.13
C PRO A 55 10.18 4.70 -23.29
N LEU A 56 10.26 4.84 -21.96
CA LEU A 56 9.24 4.40 -21.02
C LEU A 56 8.66 5.59 -20.26
N GLY A 57 7.34 5.74 -20.34
CA GLY A 57 6.58 6.65 -19.49
C GLY A 57 6.19 6.04 -18.15
N LYS A 58 5.53 6.80 -17.27
CA LYS A 58 5.13 6.35 -15.92
C LYS A 58 4.28 5.07 -15.97
N TYR A 59 3.30 4.99 -16.87
CA TYR A 59 2.46 3.79 -17.00
C TYR A 59 3.24 2.56 -17.44
N ASP A 60 4.21 2.75 -18.35
CA ASP A 60 5.07 1.66 -18.83
C ASP A 60 5.97 1.15 -17.71
N ILE A 61 6.57 2.05 -16.91
CA ILE A 61 7.40 1.71 -15.75
C ILE A 61 6.60 0.92 -14.72
N ALA A 62 5.40 1.40 -14.35
CA ALA A 62 4.55 0.73 -13.37
C ALA A 62 4.11 -0.66 -13.85
N ARG A 63 3.72 -0.76 -15.12
CA ARG A 63 3.34 -2.03 -15.74
C ARG A 63 4.51 -3.00 -15.82
N LEU A 64 5.67 -2.53 -16.25
CA LEU A 64 6.88 -3.36 -16.33
C LEU A 64 7.30 -3.86 -14.95
N ALA A 65 7.24 -3.00 -13.94
CA ALA A 65 7.51 -3.40 -12.55
C ALA A 65 6.56 -4.51 -12.09
N TYR A 66 5.26 -4.39 -12.39
CA TYR A 66 4.28 -5.43 -12.11
C TYR A 66 4.60 -6.73 -12.85
N GLU A 67 4.89 -6.68 -14.14
CA GLU A 67 5.24 -7.86 -14.93
C GLU A 67 6.48 -8.57 -14.38
N ILE A 68 7.53 -7.83 -14.03
CA ILE A 68 8.74 -8.41 -13.41
C ILE A 68 8.41 -9.10 -12.10
N GLU A 69 7.70 -8.44 -11.19
CA GLU A 69 7.41 -9.02 -9.87
C GLU A 69 6.45 -10.21 -9.95
N ARG A 70 5.34 -10.10 -10.69
CA ARG A 70 4.24 -11.07 -10.67
C ARG A 70 4.36 -12.17 -11.70
N ILE A 71 4.93 -11.86 -12.87
CA ILE A 71 5.02 -12.82 -13.98
C ILE A 71 6.43 -13.44 -14.02
N ASP A 72 7.47 -12.60 -14.13
CA ASP A 72 8.83 -13.11 -14.31
C ASP A 72 9.38 -13.76 -13.03
N LEU A 73 9.10 -13.19 -11.85
CA LEU A 73 9.58 -13.67 -10.55
C LEU A 73 8.54 -14.47 -9.75
N GLY A 74 7.29 -14.55 -10.22
CA GLY A 74 6.21 -15.33 -9.58
C GLY A 74 5.83 -14.87 -8.18
N MET A 75 6.07 -13.61 -7.82
CA MET A 75 5.76 -13.09 -6.50
C MET A 75 4.25 -12.82 -6.35
N SER A 76 3.65 -13.23 -5.24
CA SER A 76 2.24 -12.96 -4.94
C SER A 76 1.99 -11.47 -4.70
N GLY A 77 0.88 -10.93 -5.23
CA GLY A 77 0.48 -9.54 -5.00
C GLY A 77 -0.37 -8.95 -6.12
N GLY A 78 -0.90 -7.76 -5.86
CA GLY A 78 -1.63 -6.95 -6.84
C GLY A 78 -0.72 -5.97 -7.58
N LYS A 79 -1.36 -4.97 -8.20
CA LYS A 79 -0.71 -3.93 -9.03
C LYS A 79 -0.53 -2.59 -8.30
N GLN A 80 -1.15 -2.41 -7.13
CA GLN A 80 -1.25 -1.12 -6.47
C GLN A 80 0.12 -0.49 -6.18
N ASP A 81 1.04 -1.28 -5.60
CA ASP A 81 2.30 -0.75 -5.07
C ASP A 81 3.22 -0.23 -6.19
N GLN A 82 3.24 -0.89 -7.35
CA GLN A 82 4.03 -0.45 -8.51
C GLN A 82 3.54 0.89 -9.05
N TYR A 83 2.22 1.04 -9.15
CA TYR A 83 1.62 2.31 -9.62
C TYR A 83 1.79 3.41 -8.56
N ALA A 84 1.58 3.11 -7.27
CA ALA A 84 1.81 4.06 -6.20
C ALA A 84 3.26 4.57 -6.17
N ALA A 85 4.24 3.67 -6.26
CA ALA A 85 5.66 4.02 -6.27
C ALA A 85 6.06 4.85 -7.50
N THR A 86 5.46 4.56 -8.67
CA THR A 86 5.79 5.26 -9.92
C THR A 86 5.18 6.67 -9.99
N PHE A 87 3.95 6.83 -9.52
CA PHE A 87 3.24 8.11 -9.64
C PHE A 87 3.55 9.05 -8.48
N GLY A 88 3.74 8.51 -7.27
CA GLY A 88 3.96 9.29 -6.06
C GLY A 88 2.72 10.09 -5.63
N GLY A 89 2.78 10.75 -4.49
CA GLY A 89 1.69 11.57 -3.97
C GLY A 89 0.43 10.79 -3.59
N ILE A 90 -0.72 11.47 -3.59
CA ILE A 90 -2.03 10.89 -3.26
C ILE A 90 -2.79 10.63 -4.56
N ASN A 91 -3.15 9.36 -4.78
CA ASN A 91 -3.79 8.94 -6.01
C ASN A 91 -5.07 8.17 -5.75
N TYR A 92 -6.06 8.38 -6.62
CA TYR A 92 -7.17 7.47 -6.80
C TYR A 92 -6.89 6.58 -8.00
N MET A 93 -6.85 5.27 -7.79
CA MET A 93 -6.48 4.31 -8.83
C MET A 93 -7.66 3.39 -9.15
N GLU A 94 -7.93 3.22 -10.44
CA GLU A 94 -8.96 2.32 -10.94
C GLU A 94 -8.30 1.17 -11.71
N PHE A 95 -8.55 -0.05 -11.24
CA PHE A 95 -8.08 -1.28 -11.86
C PHE A 95 -9.25 -1.91 -12.61
N LEU A 96 -9.27 -1.75 -13.91
CA LEU A 96 -10.36 -2.15 -14.77
C LEU A 96 -10.11 -3.51 -15.42
N ALA A 97 -11.13 -4.05 -16.08
CA ALA A 97 -10.97 -5.23 -16.91
C ALA A 97 -9.94 -5.00 -18.03
N ASN A 98 -9.41 -6.08 -18.61
CA ASN A 98 -8.41 -6.06 -19.68
C ASN A 98 -7.10 -5.35 -19.29
N ASP A 99 -6.69 -5.50 -18.03
CA ASP A 99 -5.44 -4.94 -17.49
C ASP A 99 -5.31 -3.41 -17.57
N LYS A 100 -6.39 -2.70 -17.86
CA LYS A 100 -6.38 -1.25 -17.90
C LYS A 100 -6.31 -0.68 -16.49
N VAL A 101 -5.38 0.24 -16.27
CA VAL A 101 -5.23 0.99 -15.02
C VAL A 101 -5.35 2.48 -15.32
N ILE A 102 -6.11 3.18 -14.49
CA ILE A 102 -6.21 4.65 -14.52
C ILE A 102 -5.71 5.16 -13.18
N VAL A 103 -4.74 6.05 -13.21
CA VAL A 103 -4.23 6.75 -12.04
C VAL A 103 -4.67 8.20 -12.12
N ASN A 104 -5.44 8.63 -11.11
CA ASN A 104 -5.89 10.01 -10.95
C ASN A 104 -5.14 10.63 -9.75
N PRO A 105 -4.07 11.40 -9.98
CA PRO A 105 -3.43 12.17 -8.91
C PRO A 105 -4.44 13.17 -8.34
N LEU A 106 -4.67 13.12 -7.03
CA LEU A 106 -5.58 14.04 -6.37
C LEU A 106 -4.84 15.34 -6.07
N GLN A 107 -5.30 16.42 -6.69
CA GLN A 107 -4.78 17.77 -6.46
C GLN A 107 -5.45 18.35 -5.22
N LEU A 108 -4.94 18.00 -4.05
CA LEU A 108 -5.41 18.53 -2.78
C LEU A 108 -4.76 19.88 -2.50
N LYS A 109 -5.48 20.73 -1.77
CA LYS A 109 -4.90 21.97 -1.25
C LYS A 109 -3.86 21.67 -0.17
N ASP A 110 -2.84 22.49 -0.05
CA ASP A 110 -1.77 22.29 0.92
C ASP A 110 -2.28 22.24 2.36
N GLU A 111 -3.30 23.02 2.70
CA GLU A 111 -3.90 23.00 4.03
C GLU A 111 -4.52 21.63 4.34
N VAL A 112 -5.17 20.99 3.36
CA VAL A 112 -5.75 19.64 3.49
C VAL A 112 -4.66 18.59 3.68
N LEU A 113 -3.56 18.72 2.94
CA LEU A 113 -2.40 17.83 3.07
C LEU A 113 -1.75 17.94 4.44
N TYR A 114 -1.48 19.16 4.91
CA TYR A 114 -0.85 19.41 6.20
C TYR A 114 -1.74 18.96 7.37
N GLU A 115 -3.03 19.20 7.29
CA GLU A 115 -3.97 18.73 8.32
C GLU A 115 -4.07 17.20 8.32
N LEU A 116 -4.12 16.56 7.15
CA LEU A 116 -4.11 15.10 7.03
C LEU A 116 -2.83 14.52 7.67
N GLU A 117 -1.66 15.05 7.33
CA GLU A 117 -0.37 14.64 7.89
C GLU A 117 -0.30 14.85 9.40
N PHE A 118 -0.77 16.00 9.86
CA PHE A 118 -0.83 16.33 11.29
C PHE A 118 -1.68 15.32 12.07
N ASN A 119 -2.82 14.88 11.52
CA ASN A 119 -3.75 13.98 12.19
C ASN A 119 -3.42 12.50 12.01
N LEU A 120 -2.52 12.13 11.09
CA LEU A 120 -2.11 10.73 10.91
C LEU A 120 -1.03 10.33 11.93
N LEU A 121 -1.24 9.19 12.56
CA LEU A 121 -0.27 8.52 13.43
C LEU A 121 0.15 7.20 12.80
N LEU A 122 1.45 7.01 12.57
CA LEU A 122 2.03 5.74 12.15
C LEU A 122 2.53 4.98 13.38
N TYR A 123 2.22 3.68 13.42
CA TYR A 123 2.66 2.77 14.47
C TYR A 123 3.23 1.49 13.85
N PHE A 124 4.44 1.11 14.25
CA PHE A 124 5.07 -0.12 13.77
C PHE A 124 4.84 -1.25 14.76
N THR A 125 4.21 -2.34 14.31
CA THR A 125 3.87 -3.49 15.17
C THR A 125 5.07 -4.39 15.50
N ALA A 126 6.27 -4.08 15.00
CA ALA A 126 7.49 -4.88 15.11
C ALA A 126 7.36 -6.35 14.63
N THR A 127 6.19 -6.74 14.14
CA THR A 127 5.95 -8.08 13.59
C THR A 127 6.13 -8.09 12.08
N GLN A 128 6.98 -9.00 11.62
CA GLN A 128 7.17 -9.27 10.18
C GLN A 128 6.39 -10.53 9.80
N ARG A 129 5.58 -10.45 8.75
CA ARG A 129 4.93 -11.63 8.17
C ARG A 129 5.19 -11.69 6.66
N LEU A 130 5.14 -12.90 6.13
CA LEU A 130 5.19 -13.12 4.68
C LEU A 130 3.85 -12.66 4.09
N SER A 131 3.82 -11.48 3.50
CA SER A 131 2.63 -10.93 2.82
C SER A 131 2.03 -11.90 1.80
N ALA A 132 2.86 -12.75 1.18
CA ALA A 132 2.43 -13.76 0.23
C ALA A 132 1.39 -14.73 0.80
N THR A 133 1.57 -15.20 2.04
CA THR A 133 0.62 -16.11 2.69
C THR A 133 -0.75 -15.47 2.84
N ILE A 134 -0.79 -14.23 3.31
CA ILE A 134 -2.04 -13.49 3.52
C ILE A 134 -2.73 -13.20 2.19
N ILE A 135 -1.97 -12.79 1.18
CA ILE A 135 -2.51 -12.52 -0.16
C ILE A 135 -3.09 -13.80 -0.77
N ASN A 136 -2.40 -14.94 -0.62
CA ASN A 136 -2.88 -16.23 -1.15
C ASN A 136 -4.17 -16.67 -0.47
N GLU A 137 -4.32 -16.45 0.85
CA GLU A 137 -5.58 -16.72 1.56
C GLU A 137 -6.72 -15.81 1.04
N GLN A 138 -6.47 -14.52 0.86
CA GLN A 138 -7.44 -13.59 0.29
C GLN A 138 -7.88 -14.03 -1.11
N VAL A 139 -6.93 -14.37 -1.98
CA VAL A 139 -7.21 -14.84 -3.36
C VAL A 139 -8.01 -16.12 -3.34
N LYS A 140 -7.68 -17.08 -2.45
CA LYS A 140 -8.41 -18.32 -2.28
C LYS A 140 -9.86 -18.06 -1.90
N ASN A 141 -10.10 -17.27 -0.84
CA ASN A 141 -11.44 -16.99 -0.34
C ASN A 141 -12.33 -16.32 -1.40
N VAL A 142 -11.76 -15.40 -2.19
CA VAL A 142 -12.49 -14.74 -3.29
C VAL A 142 -12.77 -15.73 -4.43
N LYS A 143 -11.80 -16.57 -4.83
CA LYS A 143 -11.98 -17.57 -5.90
C LYS A 143 -13.01 -18.64 -5.54
N GLU A 144 -13.08 -19.01 -4.27
CA GLU A 144 -14.06 -19.97 -3.74
C GLU A 144 -15.45 -19.34 -3.54
N ASN A 145 -15.64 -18.08 -3.97
CA ASN A 145 -16.88 -17.31 -3.82
C ASN A 145 -17.40 -17.27 -2.37
N ASN A 146 -16.49 -17.14 -1.40
CA ASN A 146 -16.89 -16.90 -0.02
C ASN A 146 -17.65 -15.58 0.03
N SER A 147 -18.97 -15.64 0.32
CA SER A 147 -19.87 -14.50 0.23
C SER A 147 -19.43 -13.32 1.09
N LYS A 148 -18.95 -13.59 2.31
CA LYS A 148 -18.43 -12.55 3.22
C LYS A 148 -17.19 -11.86 2.66
N SER A 149 -16.26 -12.62 2.09
CA SER A 149 -15.03 -12.07 1.51
C SER A 149 -15.34 -11.24 0.26
N VAL A 150 -16.26 -11.68 -0.59
CA VAL A 150 -16.67 -10.94 -1.78
C VAL A 150 -17.41 -9.66 -1.41
N GLU A 151 -18.34 -9.71 -0.45
CA GLU A 151 -19.04 -8.54 0.06
C GLU A 151 -18.07 -7.52 0.68
N ALA A 152 -17.11 -8.00 1.49
CA ALA A 152 -16.07 -7.15 2.07
C ALA A 152 -15.22 -6.44 0.99
N MET A 153 -14.92 -7.11 -0.13
CA MET A 153 -14.23 -6.46 -1.27
C MET A 153 -15.06 -5.36 -1.92
N HIS A 154 -16.38 -5.53 -2.02
CA HIS A 154 -17.27 -4.46 -2.49
C HIS A 154 -17.26 -3.27 -1.54
N HIS A 155 -17.31 -3.49 -0.23
CA HIS A 155 -17.21 -2.42 0.76
C HIS A 155 -15.85 -1.70 0.73
N LEU A 156 -14.73 -2.41 0.46
CA LEU A 156 -13.44 -1.75 0.28
C LEU A 156 -13.39 -0.87 -0.99
N LYS A 157 -14.09 -1.28 -2.05
CA LYS A 157 -14.24 -0.45 -3.25
C LYS A 157 -15.04 0.82 -2.95
N GLU A 158 -16.14 0.70 -2.21
CA GLU A 158 -16.93 1.83 -1.75
C GLU A 158 -16.12 2.76 -0.84
N GLN A 159 -15.37 2.21 0.11
CA GLN A 159 -14.45 2.96 0.97
C GLN A 159 -13.47 3.81 0.16
N ALA A 160 -12.88 3.26 -0.89
CA ALA A 160 -11.93 4.01 -1.73
C ALA A 160 -12.60 5.22 -2.40
N GLN A 161 -13.85 5.08 -2.85
CA GLN A 161 -14.63 6.17 -3.42
C GLN A 161 -14.95 7.25 -2.37
N GLN A 162 -15.44 6.83 -1.20
CA GLN A 162 -15.74 7.75 -0.08
C GLN A 162 -14.49 8.52 0.37
N MET A 163 -13.34 7.84 0.44
CA MET A 163 -12.07 8.46 0.80
C MET A 163 -11.66 9.53 -0.20
N LYS A 164 -11.73 9.23 -1.51
CA LYS A 164 -11.47 10.20 -2.56
C LYS A 164 -12.35 11.45 -2.42
N ASP A 165 -13.66 11.24 -2.28
CA ASP A 165 -14.63 12.34 -2.21
C ASP A 165 -14.40 13.20 -0.96
N SER A 166 -14.10 12.58 0.18
CA SER A 166 -13.80 13.27 1.44
C SER A 166 -12.54 14.11 1.34
N LEU A 167 -11.46 13.56 0.76
CA LEU A 167 -10.20 14.28 0.55
C LEU A 167 -10.37 15.48 -0.38
N LEU A 168 -11.05 15.31 -1.52
CA LEU A 168 -11.28 16.38 -2.49
C LEU A 168 -12.13 17.52 -1.95
N ARG A 169 -13.07 17.22 -1.02
CA ARG A 169 -13.89 18.24 -0.34
C ARG A 169 -13.21 18.87 0.86
N GLY A 170 -12.08 18.31 1.32
CA GLY A 170 -11.42 18.72 2.55
C GLY A 170 -12.19 18.32 3.82
N ASP A 171 -13.09 17.34 3.72
CA ASP A 171 -13.88 16.85 4.86
C ASP A 171 -13.08 15.79 5.63
N LEU A 172 -12.03 16.24 6.30
CA LEU A 172 -11.09 15.37 6.99
C LEU A 172 -11.66 14.71 8.25
N ASN A 173 -12.75 15.24 8.81
CA ASN A 173 -13.39 14.64 9.98
C ASN A 173 -13.96 13.23 9.70
N LYS A 174 -14.29 12.94 8.45
CA LYS A 174 -14.77 11.62 8.03
C LYS A 174 -13.67 10.59 7.77
N ILE A 175 -12.42 11.01 7.65
CA ILE A 175 -11.32 10.11 7.30
C ILE A 175 -11.22 8.93 8.27
N GLY A 176 -11.31 9.20 9.57
CA GLY A 176 -11.26 8.15 10.57
C GLY A 176 -12.40 7.15 10.45
N GLU A 177 -13.63 7.61 10.28
CA GLU A 177 -14.82 6.75 10.10
C GLU A 177 -14.69 5.87 8.85
N ILE A 178 -14.23 6.46 7.73
CA ILE A 178 -13.98 5.74 6.48
C ILE A 178 -12.87 4.68 6.65
N LEU A 179 -11.80 4.99 7.39
CA LEU A 179 -10.75 4.04 7.73
C LEU A 179 -11.27 2.90 8.61
N HIS A 180 -12.09 3.22 9.62
CA HIS A 180 -12.73 2.25 10.50
C HIS A 180 -13.63 1.28 9.72
N PHE A 181 -14.49 1.82 8.86
CA PHE A 181 -15.33 1.02 7.97
C PHE A 181 -14.50 0.07 7.11
N GLY A 182 -13.47 0.58 6.45
CA GLY A 182 -12.60 -0.24 5.62
C GLY A 182 -11.83 -1.30 6.39
N TRP A 183 -11.34 -0.99 7.61
CA TRP A 183 -10.63 -1.95 8.44
C TRP A 183 -11.54 -3.09 8.90
N THR A 184 -12.74 -2.76 9.36
CA THR A 184 -13.73 -3.74 9.79
C THR A 184 -14.08 -4.72 8.67
N ASN A 185 -14.27 -4.23 7.45
CA ASN A 185 -14.55 -5.07 6.28
C ASN A 185 -13.31 -5.85 5.85
N LYS A 186 -12.12 -5.23 5.84
CA LYS A 186 -10.89 -5.90 5.42
C LYS A 186 -10.60 -7.15 6.25
N LYS A 187 -10.82 -7.12 7.56
CA LYS A 187 -10.64 -8.30 8.43
C LYS A 187 -11.52 -9.49 8.06
N GLN A 188 -12.63 -9.26 7.34
CA GLN A 188 -13.54 -10.32 6.92
C GLN A 188 -13.08 -11.06 5.65
N ILE A 189 -12.08 -10.53 4.93
CA ILE A 189 -11.58 -11.15 3.69
C ILE A 189 -10.75 -12.39 4.00
N ALA A 190 -9.92 -12.36 5.05
CA ALA A 190 -9.09 -13.48 5.48
C ALA A 190 -8.73 -13.35 6.97
N HIS A 191 -8.64 -14.50 7.65
CA HIS A 191 -8.32 -14.52 9.08
C HIS A 191 -6.92 -14.01 9.40
N SER A 192 -5.96 -14.24 8.53
CA SER A 192 -4.57 -13.84 8.72
C SER A 192 -4.31 -12.34 8.60
N ILE A 193 -5.33 -11.53 8.25
CA ILE A 193 -5.21 -10.07 8.13
C ILE A 193 -4.99 -9.41 9.48
N SER A 194 -5.62 -9.92 10.56
CA SER A 194 -5.44 -9.42 11.92
C SER A 194 -4.95 -10.53 12.86
N ASN A 195 -4.54 -10.14 14.05
CA ASN A 195 -4.19 -11.01 15.17
C ASN A 195 -4.42 -10.26 16.48
N ASP A 196 -4.25 -10.95 17.62
CA ASP A 196 -4.51 -10.39 18.95
C ASP A 196 -3.73 -9.10 19.22
N LEU A 197 -2.47 -9.02 18.79
CA LEU A 197 -1.67 -7.81 18.93
C LEU A 197 -2.26 -6.64 18.16
N ILE A 198 -2.57 -6.86 16.87
CA ILE A 198 -3.14 -5.83 16.00
C ILE A 198 -4.50 -5.37 16.52
N ASP A 199 -5.35 -6.28 16.96
CA ASP A 199 -6.67 -5.97 17.50
C ASP A 199 -6.56 -5.23 18.85
N ASN A 200 -5.59 -5.58 19.71
CA ASN A 200 -5.32 -4.88 20.96
C ASN A 200 -4.83 -3.45 20.70
N VAL A 201 -3.84 -3.27 19.81
CA VAL A 201 -3.34 -1.94 19.44
C VAL A 201 -4.47 -1.10 18.84
N TYR A 202 -5.27 -1.68 17.94
CA TYR A 202 -6.40 -1.00 17.32
C TYR A 202 -7.43 -0.53 18.36
N THR A 203 -7.87 -1.44 19.24
CA THR A 203 -8.87 -1.15 20.28
C THR A 203 -8.36 -0.08 21.26
N THR A 204 -7.11 -0.19 21.67
CA THR A 204 -6.46 0.81 22.55
C THR A 204 -6.41 2.18 21.88
N ALA A 205 -6.05 2.26 20.59
CA ALA A 205 -6.00 3.52 19.86
C ALA A 205 -7.39 4.17 19.77
N ILE A 206 -8.43 3.41 19.41
CA ILE A 206 -9.81 3.91 19.33
C ILE A 206 -10.29 4.39 20.70
N ASN A 207 -10.13 3.61 21.76
CA ASN A 207 -10.56 3.96 23.12
C ASN A 207 -9.83 5.21 23.65
N THR A 208 -8.69 5.56 23.08
CA THR A 208 -7.88 6.69 23.51
C THR A 208 -8.12 7.96 22.67
N GLY A 209 -8.81 7.87 21.54
CA GLY A 209 -9.22 9.04 20.77
C GLY A 209 -8.90 9.01 19.27
N ALA A 210 -8.37 7.92 18.73
CA ALA A 210 -8.36 7.71 17.29
C ALA A 210 -9.79 7.46 16.79
N THR A 211 -10.16 8.06 15.68
CA THR A 211 -11.50 7.87 15.08
C THR A 211 -11.55 6.72 14.07
N GLY A 212 -10.39 6.21 13.70
CA GLY A 212 -10.24 5.04 12.83
C GLY A 212 -8.81 4.81 12.48
N GLY A 213 -8.56 3.69 11.82
CA GLY A 213 -7.22 3.29 11.39
C GLY A 213 -7.25 1.97 10.65
N LYS A 214 -6.13 1.52 10.17
CA LYS A 214 -5.96 0.20 9.55
C LYS A 214 -4.49 -0.19 9.48
N ILE A 215 -4.24 -1.46 9.20
CA ILE A 215 -2.91 -1.92 8.85
C ILE A 215 -2.58 -1.59 7.40
N SER A 216 -1.34 -1.24 7.12
CA SER A 216 -0.83 -1.02 5.76
C SER A 216 -0.58 -2.36 5.04
N GLY A 217 -0.72 -2.37 3.73
CA GLY A 217 -0.45 -3.55 2.90
C GLY A 217 -1.42 -4.71 3.11
N ALA A 218 -0.92 -5.95 3.04
CA ALA A 218 -1.72 -7.17 3.09
C ALA A 218 -2.40 -7.41 4.44
N GLY A 219 -1.75 -7.04 5.54
CA GLY A 219 -2.19 -7.32 6.90
C GLY A 219 -1.18 -8.16 7.69
N GLY A 220 -1.56 -8.57 8.88
CA GLY A 220 -0.82 -9.50 9.74
C GLY A 220 0.41 -8.96 10.43
N GLY A 221 0.81 -7.72 10.18
CA GLY A 221 1.97 -7.05 10.76
C GLY A 221 2.44 -5.87 9.90
N GLY A 222 3.52 -5.22 10.30
CA GLY A 222 4.04 -4.02 9.66
C GLY A 222 3.50 -2.75 10.27
N PHE A 223 3.28 -1.71 9.46
CA PHE A 223 2.73 -0.44 9.94
C PHE A 223 1.21 -0.45 10.02
N MET A 224 0.71 0.08 11.12
CA MET A 224 -0.65 0.57 11.26
C MET A 224 -0.65 2.08 11.16
N PHE A 225 -1.72 2.65 10.65
CA PHE A 225 -1.94 4.09 10.72
C PHE A 225 -3.33 4.39 11.26
N PHE A 226 -3.39 5.45 12.06
CA PHE A 226 -4.59 5.91 12.74
C PHE A 226 -4.86 7.36 12.41
N TYR A 227 -6.12 7.72 12.28
CA TYR A 227 -6.54 9.11 12.21
C TYR A 227 -6.90 9.60 13.61
N CYS A 228 -6.13 10.58 14.08
CA CYS A 228 -6.19 11.11 15.44
C CYS A 228 -6.49 12.63 15.35
N PRO A 229 -7.77 13.04 15.37
CA PRO A 229 -8.14 14.43 15.20
C PRO A 229 -7.62 15.31 16.33
N ALA A 230 -7.28 16.55 15.99
CA ALA A 230 -6.83 17.57 16.91
C ALA A 230 -5.63 17.14 17.78
N VAL A 231 -5.75 17.25 19.11
CA VAL A 231 -4.66 16.96 20.05
C VAL A 231 -4.62 15.51 20.54
N THR A 232 -5.46 14.63 20.00
CA THR A 232 -5.54 13.22 20.48
C THR A 232 -4.33 12.38 20.08
N LYS A 233 -3.59 12.77 19.03
CA LYS A 233 -2.45 12.03 18.49
C LYS A 233 -1.41 11.64 19.56
N VAL A 234 -1.00 12.59 20.39
CA VAL A 234 0.00 12.35 21.46
C VAL A 234 -0.55 11.38 22.52
N LYS A 235 -1.82 11.52 22.87
CA LYS A 235 -2.47 10.62 23.85
C LYS A 235 -2.57 9.20 23.28
N VAL A 236 -2.97 9.06 22.04
CA VAL A 236 -3.04 7.74 21.35
C VAL A 236 -1.65 7.13 21.24
N ALA A 237 -0.65 7.90 20.79
CA ALA A 237 0.73 7.42 20.66
C ALA A 237 1.25 6.84 21.98
N ARG A 238 1.09 7.57 23.08
CA ARG A 238 1.51 7.10 24.43
C ARG A 238 0.77 5.86 24.90
N ALA A 239 -0.51 5.72 24.54
CA ALA A 239 -1.32 4.59 24.98
C ALA A 239 -0.96 3.28 24.26
N ILE A 240 -0.51 3.37 23.00
CA ILE A 240 -0.09 2.20 22.23
C ILE A 240 1.43 1.95 22.28
N GLU A 241 2.21 2.91 22.81
CA GLU A 241 3.64 2.75 23.03
C GLU A 241 3.91 1.53 23.91
N GLY A 242 4.79 0.63 23.47
CA GLY A 242 5.12 -0.59 24.22
C GLY A 242 4.17 -1.78 24.02
N LEU A 243 3.15 -1.67 23.17
CA LEU A 243 2.31 -2.82 22.78
C LEU A 243 2.90 -3.63 21.62
N GLY A 244 3.91 -3.11 20.92
CA GLY A 244 4.57 -3.78 19.78
C GLY A 244 6.07 -3.64 19.78
#